data_1a26e0878d35de9f41033fba8a305d69
#
_entry.id   1a26e0878d35de9f41033fba8a305d69
#
_cell.length_a   1.000
_cell.length_b   1.000
_cell.length_c   1.000
_cell.angle_alpha   90.00
_cell.angle_beta   90.00
_cell.angle_gamma   90.00
#
_symmetry.space_group_name_H-M   'P 1'
#
loop_
_entity.id
_entity.type
_entity.pdbx_description
1 polymer ?
#
loop_
_entity_poly.entity_id
_entity_poly.type
_entity_poly.pdbx_seq_one_letter_code
_entity_poly.pdbx_strand_id
1 'polypeptide(L)' 'MIKLIRNADVYAPAHLGKKDVLVIADKVVRIADKIEGYEGMPEVEVF' A
#
# COMPACT_ATOMS: atom_id res chain seq x y z
N MET A 1 -3.79 -12.40 4.39
CA MET A 1 -2.81 -11.46 4.96
C MET A 1 -2.86 -10.15 4.18
N ILE A 2 -3.02 -9.07 4.87
CA ILE A 2 -3.13 -7.74 4.27
C ILE A 2 -1.95 -6.90 4.72
N LYS A 3 -1.26 -6.28 3.78
CA LYS A 3 -0.12 -5.42 4.06
C LYS A 3 -0.38 -4.04 3.47
N LEU A 4 -0.17 -3.02 4.26
CA LEU A 4 -0.25 -1.64 3.81
C LEU A 4 1.13 -1.03 3.88
N ILE A 5 1.69 -0.70 2.73
CA ILE A 5 3.00 -0.09 2.63
C ILE A 5 2.78 1.40 2.42
N ARG A 6 3.20 2.20 3.37
CA ARG A 6 2.95 3.63 3.32
C ARG A 6 4.17 4.35 2.76
N ASN A 7 3.90 5.40 2.02
CA ASN A 7 4.92 6.30 1.52
C ASN A 7 6.00 5.58 0.72
N ALA A 8 5.60 4.60 -0.09
CA ALA A 8 6.49 3.85 -0.94
C ALA A 8 6.84 4.64 -2.19
N ASP A 9 8.08 4.54 -2.63
CA ASP A 9 8.52 5.21 -3.84
C ASP A 9 8.24 4.26 -5.01
N VAL A 10 7.20 4.55 -5.78
CA VAL A 10 6.66 3.62 -6.76
C VAL A 10 7.13 3.94 -8.17
N TYR A 11 7.59 2.90 -8.87
CA TYR A 11 7.99 2.97 -10.26
C TYR A 11 7.19 1.91 -11.04
N ALA A 12 6.22 2.32 -11.86
CA ALA A 12 5.46 1.37 -12.66
C ALA A 12 4.54 2.08 -13.65
N PRO A 13 4.87 2.15 -14.92
CA PRO A 13 6.15 1.95 -15.59
C PRO A 13 7.10 3.14 -15.45
N ALA A 14 6.61 4.26 -14.97
CA ALA A 14 7.38 5.46 -14.71
C ALA A 14 7.36 5.73 -13.21
N HIS A 15 8.21 6.63 -12.77
CA HIS A 15 8.24 7.03 -11.36
C HIS A 15 6.94 7.72 -10.99
N LEU A 16 6.17 7.11 -10.11
CA LEU A 16 4.88 7.64 -9.67
C LEU A 16 4.99 8.48 -8.41
N GLY A 17 6.16 8.47 -7.77
CA GLY A 17 6.38 9.20 -6.52
C GLY A 17 5.97 8.40 -5.30
N LYS A 18 5.79 9.10 -4.19
CA LYS A 18 5.43 8.45 -2.92
C LYS A 18 3.95 8.12 -2.91
N LYS A 19 3.65 6.85 -2.75
CA LYS A 19 2.29 6.33 -2.76
C LYS A 19 2.11 5.33 -1.63
N ASP A 20 0.87 5.12 -1.24
CA ASP A 20 0.54 4.00 -0.37
C ASP A 20 0.18 2.81 -1.25
N VAL A 21 0.65 1.63 -0.86
CA VAL A 21 0.43 0.40 -1.63
C VAL A 21 -0.26 -0.61 -0.74
N LEU A 22 -1.37 -1.13 -1.22
CA LEU A 22 -2.12 -2.16 -0.51
C LEU A 22 -1.87 -3.51 -1.18
N VAL A 23 -1.40 -4.47 -0.37
CA VAL A 23 -1.07 -5.81 -0.84
C VAL A 23 -1.93 -6.82 -0.10
N ILE A 24 -2.62 -7.67 -0.84
CA ILE A 24 -3.41 -8.75 -0.26
C ILE A 24 -3.00 -10.04 -0.93
N ALA A 25 -2.65 -11.05 -0.11
CA ALA A 25 -2.26 -12.38 -0.59
C ALA A 25 -1.15 -12.29 -1.67
N ASP A 26 -0.14 -11.48 -1.40
CA ASP A 26 1.02 -11.28 -2.27
C ASP A 26 0.70 -10.60 -3.60
N LYS A 27 -0.47 -10.00 -3.70
CA LYS A 27 -0.84 -9.24 -4.89
C LYS A 27 -1.06 -7.78 -4.53
N VAL A 28 -0.52 -6.89 -5.35
CA VAL A 28 -0.80 -5.47 -5.21
C VAL A 28 -2.20 -5.21 -5.74
N VAL A 29 -3.10 -4.76 -4.86
CA VAL A 29 -4.49 -4.54 -5.23
C VAL A 29 -4.84 -3.08 -5.37
N ARG A 30 -4.03 -2.18 -4.81
CA ARG A 30 -4.29 -0.76 -4.92
C ARG A 30 -3.01 0.04 -4.72
N ILE A 31 -2.86 1.10 -5.49
CA ILE A 31 -1.83 2.11 -5.32
C ILE A 31 -2.54 3.47 -5.37
N ALA A 32 -2.34 4.28 -4.35
CA ALA A 32 -2.99 5.59 -4.27
C ALA A 32 -2.11 6.55 -3.50
N ASP A 33 -2.38 7.84 -3.63
CA ASP A 33 -1.63 8.87 -2.90
C ASP A 33 -1.71 8.63 -1.40
N LYS A 34 -2.88 8.22 -0.93
CA LYS A 34 -3.08 7.86 0.47
C LYS A 34 -4.20 6.83 0.55
N ILE A 35 -3.93 5.76 1.30
CA ILE A 35 -4.93 4.72 1.55
C ILE A 35 -5.32 4.84 3.02
N GLU A 36 -6.63 5.02 3.26
CA GLU A 36 -7.16 5.19 4.60
C GLU A 36 -8.15 4.07 4.92
N GLY A 37 -8.48 3.93 6.20
CA GLY A 37 -9.44 2.96 6.65
C GLY A 37 -8.85 1.63 7.08
N TYR A 38 -7.55 1.48 6.95
CA TYR A 38 -6.88 0.22 7.31
C TYR A 38 -6.06 0.31 8.59
N GLU A 39 -5.78 1.53 9.06
CA GLU A 39 -5.02 1.72 10.28
C GLU A 39 -5.82 1.22 11.47
N GLY A 40 -5.18 0.54 12.38
CA GLY A 40 -5.83 0.02 13.57
C GLY A 40 -6.53 -1.32 13.38
N MET A 41 -6.54 -1.86 12.17
CA MET A 41 -7.10 -3.19 11.94
C MET A 41 -6.07 -4.24 12.29
N PRO A 42 -6.40 -5.20 13.17
CA PRO A 42 -5.41 -6.19 13.60
C PRO A 42 -4.91 -7.12 12.49
N GLU A 43 -5.72 -7.34 11.44
CA GLU A 43 -5.29 -8.16 10.30
C GLU A 43 -4.38 -7.44 9.33
N VAL A 44 -4.18 -6.14 9.48
CA VAL A 44 -3.41 -5.33 8.52
C VAL A 44 -2.06 -5.02 9.12
N GLU A 45 -1.00 -5.37 8.40
CA GLU A 45 0.35 -4.98 8.76
C GLU A 45 0.70 -3.70 8.03
N VAL A 46 1.15 -2.69 8.76
CA VAL A 46 1.52 -1.39 8.20
C VAL A 46 3.02 -1.24 8.20
N PHE A 47 3.55 -0.85 7.06
CA PHE A 47 5.00 -0.68 6.88
C PHE A 47 5.36 0.76 6.56
#